data_1770d66c28de64f89dbda883db155aa1
#
_entry.id   1770d66c28de64f89dbda883db155aa1
#
_cell.length_a   1.000
_cell.length_b   1.000
_cell.length_c   1.000
_cell.angle_alpha   90.00
_cell.angle_beta   90.00
_cell.angle_gamma   90.00
#
_symmetry.space_group_name_H-M   'P 1'
#
loop_
_entity.id
_entity.type
_entity.pdbx_description
1 polymer ?
#
loop_
_entity_poly.entity_id
_entity_poly.type
_entity_poly.pdbx_seq_one_letter_code
_entity_poly.pdbx_strand_id
1 'polypeptide(L)'
;RPDASESDKLAAVSVLRARGDQDALGVLAGMPADTPPAVQKAAADGITAIKRNLAMWSTAQNAWYGLSLGSVLLLAAIGLAITFGVMGVINMAHGEMVMLGAYTTYVVQEVIRQKALWLFSTRIPLPFDIPLDWSLPIAVPLAFLVAGFVGILIERGVIRYLYGRPLETLLATWGLSLILQQAVRTQFGPTNKEVSNPSWMSGAFEVGQLTITYNRLWIICFALTVFVALLGM
;
A
#
# COMPACT_ATOMS: atom_id res chain seq x y z
N ARG A 1 28.66 25.30 23.01
CA ARG A 1 29.93 25.46 23.76
C ARG A 1 29.61 26.03 25.13
N PRO A 2 30.13 25.50 26.23
CA PRO A 2 29.86 26.00 27.59
C PRO A 2 30.25 27.49 27.76
N ASP A 3 31.32 27.95 27.07
CA ASP A 3 31.85 29.30 27.19
C ASP A 3 31.21 30.34 26.25
N ALA A 4 30.14 30.00 25.56
CA ALA A 4 29.41 30.91 24.67
C ALA A 4 28.60 31.95 25.49
N SER A 5 28.54 33.20 25.00
CA SER A 5 27.75 34.25 25.62
C SER A 5 26.27 33.91 25.63
N GLU A 6 25.49 34.53 26.54
CA GLU A 6 24.05 34.32 26.59
C GLU A 6 23.36 34.69 25.27
N SER A 7 23.84 35.77 24.62
CA SER A 7 23.35 36.21 23.31
C SER A 7 23.60 35.17 22.22
N ASP A 8 24.77 34.51 22.23
CA ASP A 8 25.11 33.47 21.26
C ASP A 8 24.25 32.19 21.47
N LYS A 9 24.00 31.86 22.74
CA LYS A 9 23.10 30.73 23.10
C LYS A 9 21.67 30.99 22.63
N LEU A 10 21.15 32.21 22.81
CA LEU A 10 19.83 32.61 22.32
C LEU A 10 19.77 32.58 20.78
N ALA A 11 20.82 33.07 20.11
CA ALA A 11 20.91 32.99 18.65
C ALA A 11 20.90 31.53 18.16
N ALA A 12 21.68 30.66 18.82
CA ALA A 12 21.69 29.25 18.50
C ALA A 12 20.30 28.57 18.69
N VAL A 13 19.59 28.89 19.77
CA VAL A 13 18.21 28.41 20.01
C VAL A 13 17.25 28.88 18.91
N SER A 14 17.38 30.13 18.45
CA SER A 14 16.55 30.65 17.36
C SER A 14 16.80 29.93 16.03
N VAL A 15 18.05 29.63 15.72
CA VAL A 15 18.45 28.86 14.52
C VAL A 15 17.90 27.43 14.60
N LEU A 16 18.04 26.76 15.75
CA LEU A 16 17.51 25.40 15.95
C LEU A 16 15.97 25.40 15.86
N ARG A 17 15.32 26.40 16.41
CA ARG A 17 13.85 26.56 16.26
C ARG A 17 13.42 26.77 14.82
N ALA A 18 14.17 27.55 14.04
CA ALA A 18 13.91 27.80 12.62
C ALA A 18 14.13 26.53 11.78
N ARG A 19 15.10 25.73 12.15
CA ARG A 19 15.38 24.42 11.51
C ARG A 19 14.23 23.44 11.70
N GLY A 20 13.67 23.33 12.90
CA GLY A 20 12.40 22.66 13.17
C GLY A 20 12.36 21.16 12.98
N ASP A 21 13.51 20.49 12.88
CA ASP A 21 13.64 19.06 12.69
C ASP A 21 13.82 18.28 14.01
N GLN A 22 13.82 16.95 13.91
CA GLN A 22 13.97 16.05 15.05
C GLN A 22 15.35 16.20 15.73
N ASP A 23 16.40 16.49 14.95
CA ASP A 23 17.74 16.68 15.48
C ASP A 23 17.81 17.97 16.33
N ALA A 24 17.21 19.07 15.83
CA ALA A 24 17.10 20.31 16.59
C ALA A 24 16.31 20.12 17.90
N LEU A 25 15.27 19.32 17.87
CA LEU A 25 14.51 18.95 19.08
C LEU A 25 15.42 18.20 20.07
N GLY A 26 16.20 17.25 19.62
CA GLY A 26 17.13 16.47 20.46
C GLY A 26 18.19 17.36 21.11
N VAL A 27 18.77 18.29 20.36
CA VAL A 27 19.77 19.25 20.86
C VAL A 27 19.17 20.18 21.92
N LEU A 28 17.96 20.72 21.68
CA LEU A 28 17.28 21.60 22.64
C LEU A 28 16.85 20.85 23.91
N ALA A 29 16.41 19.60 23.78
CA ALA A 29 16.02 18.76 24.91
C ALA A 29 17.21 18.30 25.77
N GLY A 30 18.39 18.16 25.15
CA GLY A 30 19.64 17.79 25.83
C GLY A 30 20.39 18.96 26.47
N MET A 31 19.77 20.14 26.60
CA MET A 31 20.44 21.32 27.15
C MET A 31 20.72 21.14 28.65
N PRO A 32 21.93 21.51 29.15
CA PRO A 32 22.28 21.37 30.55
C PRO A 32 21.39 22.21 31.47
N ALA A 33 21.15 21.73 32.69
CA ALA A 33 20.30 22.41 33.68
C ALA A 33 20.89 23.71 34.24
N ASP A 34 22.19 23.93 34.13
CA ASP A 34 22.93 25.12 34.55
C ASP A 34 22.89 26.27 33.52
N THR A 35 22.14 26.13 32.46
CA THR A 35 21.95 27.15 31.43
C THR A 35 21.16 28.35 31.96
N PRO A 36 21.47 29.60 31.55
CA PRO A 36 20.72 30.79 31.99
C PRO A 36 19.21 30.68 31.79
N PRO A 37 18.39 31.18 32.72
CA PRO A 37 16.95 30.97 32.70
C PRO A 37 16.25 31.54 31.45
N ALA A 38 16.80 32.62 30.86
CA ALA A 38 16.29 33.16 29.60
C ALA A 38 16.47 32.17 28.43
N VAL A 39 17.62 31.49 28.36
CA VAL A 39 17.93 30.49 27.32
C VAL A 39 17.09 29.23 27.54
N GLN A 40 16.89 28.80 28.81
CA GLN A 40 16.01 27.65 29.11
C GLN A 40 14.57 27.94 28.70
N LYS A 41 14.05 29.10 28.93
CA LYS A 41 12.70 29.50 28.50
C LYS A 41 12.60 29.52 26.98
N ALA A 42 13.56 30.13 26.28
CA ALA A 42 13.61 30.15 24.83
C ALA A 42 13.69 28.73 24.23
N ALA A 43 14.45 27.83 24.87
CA ALA A 43 14.54 26.43 24.47
C ALA A 43 13.22 25.68 24.67
N ALA A 44 12.53 25.87 25.81
CA ALA A 44 11.22 25.28 26.09
C ALA A 44 10.17 25.72 25.08
N ASP A 45 10.14 27.03 24.77
CA ASP A 45 9.25 27.59 23.73
C ASP A 45 9.61 27.01 22.33
N GLY A 46 10.90 26.88 22.05
CA GLY A 46 11.41 26.24 20.83
C GLY A 46 10.98 24.78 20.71
N ILE A 47 11.17 23.99 21.76
CA ILE A 47 10.75 22.59 21.83
C ILE A 47 9.24 22.45 21.57
N THR A 48 8.44 23.31 22.20
CA THR A 48 6.97 23.30 22.02
C THR A 48 6.58 23.64 20.59
N ALA A 49 7.22 24.63 19.98
CA ALA A 49 6.99 25.02 18.59
C ALA A 49 7.38 23.91 17.62
N ILE A 50 8.56 23.28 17.81
CA ILE A 50 9.06 22.19 16.99
C ILE A 50 8.14 20.98 17.12
N LYS A 51 7.76 20.57 18.34
CA LYS A 51 6.82 19.46 18.57
C LYS A 51 5.49 19.67 17.87
N ARG A 52 4.94 20.88 17.91
CA ARG A 52 3.70 21.21 17.21
C ARG A 52 3.86 21.11 15.69
N ASN A 53 4.95 21.61 15.16
CA ASN A 53 5.25 21.52 13.73
C ASN A 53 5.41 20.05 13.28
N LEU A 54 6.21 19.27 14.00
CA LEU A 54 6.38 17.84 13.75
C LEU A 54 5.06 17.07 13.83
N ALA A 55 4.20 17.40 14.80
CA ALA A 55 2.86 16.79 14.93
C ALA A 55 1.95 17.11 13.74
N MET A 56 2.02 18.32 13.17
CA MET A 56 1.27 18.67 11.96
C MET A 56 1.79 17.86 10.75
N TRP A 57 3.09 17.76 10.57
CA TRP A 57 3.68 16.99 9.48
C TRP A 57 3.42 15.49 9.61
N SER A 58 3.48 14.95 10.82
CA SER A 58 3.14 13.54 11.06
C SER A 58 1.66 13.25 10.77
N THR A 59 0.76 14.18 11.09
CA THR A 59 -0.66 14.07 10.77
C THR A 59 -0.87 14.10 9.24
N ALA A 60 -0.20 15.00 8.53
CA ALA A 60 -0.23 15.05 7.08
C ALA A 60 0.32 13.76 6.44
N GLN A 61 1.42 13.22 6.98
CA GLN A 61 2.00 11.95 6.55
C GLN A 61 1.03 10.78 6.76
N ASN A 62 0.37 10.73 7.92
CA ASN A 62 -0.64 9.70 8.22
C ASN A 62 -1.87 9.84 7.31
N ALA A 63 -2.31 11.06 7.02
CA ALA A 63 -3.39 11.31 6.06
C ALA A 63 -3.01 10.82 4.64
N TRP A 64 -1.78 11.08 4.21
CA TRP A 64 -1.26 10.57 2.94
C TRP A 64 -1.25 9.03 2.88
N TYR A 65 -0.79 8.39 3.96
CA TYR A 65 -0.82 6.92 4.06
C TYR A 65 -2.25 6.38 4.08
N GLY A 66 -3.14 7.05 4.82
CA GLY A 66 -4.56 6.71 4.86
C GLY A 66 -5.24 6.84 3.51
N LEU A 67 -4.92 7.90 2.73
CA LEU A 67 -5.45 8.10 1.39
C LEU A 67 -5.00 6.98 0.44
N SER A 68 -3.74 6.60 0.49
CA SER A 68 -3.22 5.49 -0.33
C SER A 68 -3.89 4.16 0.03
N LEU A 69 -4.02 3.83 1.31
CA LEU A 69 -4.72 2.63 1.76
C LEU A 69 -6.20 2.68 1.40
N GLY A 70 -6.84 3.82 1.62
CA GLY A 70 -8.24 4.06 1.27
C GLY A 70 -8.52 3.87 -0.22
N SER A 71 -7.58 4.25 -1.09
CA SER A 71 -7.70 4.05 -2.55
C SER A 71 -7.77 2.57 -2.92
N VAL A 72 -6.96 1.72 -2.28
CA VAL A 72 -7.00 0.26 -2.50
C VAL A 72 -8.32 -0.32 -1.98
N LEU A 73 -8.74 0.09 -0.78
CA LEU A 73 -10.01 -0.35 -0.21
C LEU A 73 -11.21 0.12 -1.03
N LEU A 74 -11.14 1.31 -1.63
CA LEU A 74 -12.16 1.83 -2.54
C LEU A 74 -12.32 0.91 -3.76
N LEU A 75 -11.22 0.48 -4.39
CA LEU A 75 -11.28 -0.47 -5.51
C LEU A 75 -11.94 -1.80 -5.11
N ALA A 76 -11.57 -2.33 -3.95
CA ALA A 76 -12.18 -3.55 -3.42
C ALA A 76 -13.69 -3.37 -3.15
N ALA A 77 -14.06 -2.24 -2.54
CA ALA A 77 -15.46 -1.92 -2.25
C ALA A 77 -16.30 -1.74 -3.52
N ILE A 78 -15.75 -1.09 -4.54
CA ILE A 78 -16.41 -0.93 -5.85
C ILE A 78 -16.63 -2.30 -6.50
N GLY A 79 -15.61 -3.18 -6.49
CA GLY A 79 -15.75 -4.53 -7.03
C GLY A 79 -16.86 -5.33 -6.32
N LEU A 80 -16.94 -5.21 -4.99
CA LEU A 80 -18.00 -5.83 -4.21
C LEU A 80 -19.37 -5.21 -4.51
N ALA A 81 -19.46 -3.88 -4.65
CA ALA A 81 -20.69 -3.18 -4.98
C ALA A 81 -21.23 -3.57 -6.37
N ILE A 82 -20.34 -3.75 -7.35
CA ILE A 82 -20.72 -4.22 -8.69
C ILE A 82 -21.25 -5.65 -8.63
N THR A 83 -20.55 -6.56 -7.96
CA THR A 83 -21.02 -7.96 -7.82
C THR A 83 -22.35 -8.04 -7.11
N PHE A 84 -22.54 -7.32 -6.03
CA PHE A 84 -23.82 -7.28 -5.31
C PHE A 84 -24.92 -6.59 -6.14
N GLY A 85 -24.61 -5.47 -6.79
CA GLY A 85 -25.59 -4.70 -7.57
C GLY A 85 -26.06 -5.41 -8.84
N VAL A 86 -25.17 -6.12 -9.55
CA VAL A 86 -25.49 -6.82 -10.80
C VAL A 86 -26.05 -8.22 -10.54
N MET A 87 -25.46 -8.95 -9.61
CA MET A 87 -25.84 -10.35 -9.35
C MET A 87 -26.84 -10.51 -8.21
N GLY A 88 -27.03 -9.50 -7.37
CA GLY A 88 -27.89 -9.56 -6.19
C GLY A 88 -27.44 -10.57 -5.12
N VAL A 89 -26.17 -10.93 -5.13
CA VAL A 89 -25.60 -12.01 -4.32
C VAL A 89 -24.46 -11.48 -3.44
N ILE A 90 -24.48 -11.85 -2.16
CA ILE A 90 -23.38 -11.56 -1.25
C ILE A 90 -22.28 -12.59 -1.50
N ASN A 91 -21.18 -12.14 -2.12
CA ASN A 91 -20.05 -13.00 -2.41
C ASN A 91 -18.98 -12.88 -1.32
N MET A 92 -18.92 -13.86 -0.41
CA MET A 92 -17.90 -13.91 0.64
C MET A 92 -16.49 -14.23 0.11
N ALA A 93 -16.39 -14.80 -1.12
CA ALA A 93 -15.11 -15.09 -1.76
C ALA A 93 -14.52 -13.89 -2.53
N HIS A 94 -15.05 -12.68 -2.37
CA HIS A 94 -14.54 -11.49 -3.06
C HIS A 94 -13.07 -11.19 -2.71
N GLY A 95 -12.69 -11.35 -1.44
CA GLY A 95 -11.30 -11.17 -0.99
C GLY A 95 -10.32 -12.13 -1.68
N GLU A 96 -10.75 -13.34 -1.98
CA GLU A 96 -9.96 -14.35 -2.68
C GLU A 96 -9.75 -14.01 -4.15
N MET A 97 -10.66 -13.25 -4.77
CA MET A 97 -10.43 -12.71 -6.12
C MET A 97 -9.28 -11.69 -6.10
N VAL A 98 -9.22 -10.84 -5.09
CA VAL A 98 -8.11 -9.91 -4.88
C VAL A 98 -6.81 -10.69 -4.63
N MET A 99 -6.85 -11.72 -3.79
CA MET A 99 -5.71 -12.61 -3.54
C MET A 99 -5.21 -13.27 -4.84
N LEU A 100 -6.09 -13.78 -5.68
CA LEU A 100 -5.71 -14.38 -6.97
C LEU A 100 -5.01 -13.37 -7.88
N GLY A 101 -5.47 -12.12 -7.92
CA GLY A 101 -4.80 -11.04 -8.63
C GLY A 101 -3.38 -10.78 -8.10
N ALA A 102 -3.21 -10.74 -6.79
CA ALA A 102 -1.91 -10.57 -6.16
C ALA A 102 -0.95 -11.72 -6.46
N TYR A 103 -1.42 -12.98 -6.36
CA TYR A 103 -0.60 -14.15 -6.71
C TYR A 103 -0.29 -14.23 -8.20
N THR A 104 -1.19 -13.76 -9.07
CA THR A 104 -0.89 -13.65 -10.51
C THR A 104 0.28 -12.69 -10.75
N THR A 105 0.29 -11.55 -10.06
CA THR A 105 1.41 -10.60 -10.12
C THR A 105 2.71 -11.23 -9.63
N TYR A 106 2.67 -11.96 -8.52
CA TYR A 106 3.81 -12.70 -8.01
C TYR A 106 4.33 -13.71 -9.02
N VAL A 107 3.46 -14.52 -9.63
CA VAL A 107 3.84 -15.53 -10.63
C VAL A 107 4.48 -14.87 -11.87
N VAL A 108 3.91 -13.77 -12.37
CA VAL A 108 4.50 -13.02 -13.49
C VAL A 108 5.91 -12.56 -13.17
N GLN A 109 6.13 -12.00 -11.98
CA GLN A 109 7.46 -11.56 -11.56
C GLN A 109 8.44 -12.73 -11.42
N GLU A 110 7.98 -13.85 -10.86
CA GLU A 110 8.80 -15.02 -10.68
C GLU A 110 9.21 -15.65 -12.03
N VAL A 111 8.28 -15.70 -12.98
CA VAL A 111 8.55 -16.16 -14.36
C VAL A 111 9.58 -15.25 -15.06
N ILE A 112 9.44 -13.93 -14.91
CA ILE A 112 10.41 -12.97 -15.46
C ILE A 112 11.79 -13.13 -14.79
N ARG A 113 11.81 -13.28 -13.46
CA ARG A 113 13.03 -13.42 -12.66
C ARG A 113 13.79 -14.71 -12.98
N GLN A 114 13.07 -15.82 -13.10
CA GLN A 114 13.64 -17.14 -13.41
C GLN A 114 13.89 -17.35 -14.90
N LYS A 115 13.41 -16.45 -15.77
CA LYS A 115 13.44 -16.58 -17.23
C LYS A 115 12.87 -17.92 -17.71
N ALA A 116 11.93 -18.47 -16.96
CA ALA A 116 11.31 -19.76 -17.25
C ALA A 116 9.89 -19.83 -16.71
N LEU A 117 9.01 -20.41 -17.48
CA LEU A 117 7.66 -20.78 -17.06
C LEU A 117 7.67 -22.20 -16.49
N TRP A 118 7.17 -22.37 -15.27
CA TRP A 118 6.95 -23.68 -14.67
C TRP A 118 5.52 -24.13 -14.93
N LEU A 119 5.36 -25.10 -15.82
CA LEU A 119 4.07 -25.71 -16.10
C LEU A 119 4.13 -27.20 -15.70
N PHE A 120 3.42 -27.58 -14.63
CA PHE A 120 3.33 -28.98 -14.15
C PHE A 120 4.67 -29.74 -14.10
N SER A 121 5.68 -29.18 -13.47
CA SER A 121 7.04 -29.76 -13.37
C SER A 121 7.93 -29.61 -14.61
N THR A 122 7.46 -29.04 -15.69
CA THR A 122 8.27 -28.78 -16.88
C THR A 122 8.75 -27.32 -16.87
N ARG A 123 10.06 -27.14 -17.00
CA ARG A 123 10.69 -25.83 -17.12
C ARG A 123 10.77 -25.44 -18.59
N ILE A 124 10.01 -24.45 -18.99
CA ILE A 124 10.02 -23.87 -20.33
C ILE A 124 10.85 -22.60 -20.29
N PRO A 125 12.06 -22.56 -20.86
CA PRO A 125 12.85 -21.32 -20.89
C PRO A 125 12.17 -20.28 -21.78
N LEU A 126 12.10 -19.04 -21.33
CA LEU A 126 11.62 -17.94 -22.16
C LEU A 126 12.73 -17.49 -23.11
N PRO A 127 12.45 -17.37 -24.42
CA PRO A 127 13.44 -17.00 -25.41
C PRO A 127 13.84 -15.52 -25.41
N PHE A 128 13.23 -14.69 -24.56
CA PHE A 128 13.46 -13.24 -24.51
C PHE A 128 13.66 -12.77 -23.06
N ASP A 129 14.55 -11.79 -22.92
CA ASP A 129 14.78 -11.08 -21.66
C ASP A 129 13.75 -9.96 -21.50
N ILE A 130 12.78 -10.17 -20.60
CA ILE A 130 11.82 -9.14 -20.21
C ILE A 130 12.39 -8.44 -18.98
N PRO A 131 12.60 -7.11 -19.02
CA PRO A 131 12.96 -6.35 -17.84
C PRO A 131 11.88 -6.46 -16.75
N LEU A 132 12.28 -6.53 -15.48
CA LEU A 132 11.34 -6.62 -14.35
C LEU A 132 10.38 -5.42 -14.30
N ASP A 133 10.75 -4.31 -14.90
CA ASP A 133 9.94 -3.09 -15.03
C ASP A 133 8.64 -3.31 -15.82
N TRP A 134 8.62 -4.28 -16.72
CA TRP A 134 7.41 -4.67 -17.47
C TRP A 134 6.51 -5.65 -16.73
N SER A 135 6.91 -6.08 -15.53
CA SER A 135 6.12 -7.04 -14.76
C SER A 135 4.72 -6.56 -14.42
N LEU A 136 4.54 -5.31 -13.99
CA LEU A 136 3.22 -4.75 -13.66
C LEU A 136 2.33 -4.51 -14.89
N PRO A 137 2.79 -3.87 -15.98
CA PRO A 137 1.99 -3.76 -17.19
C PRO A 137 1.48 -5.08 -17.75
N ILE A 138 2.26 -6.17 -17.59
CA ILE A 138 1.85 -7.52 -18.00
C ILE A 138 0.95 -8.16 -16.95
N ALA A 139 1.26 -7.97 -15.65
CA ALA A 139 0.51 -8.60 -14.57
C ALA A 139 -0.92 -8.08 -14.43
N VAL A 140 -1.16 -6.78 -14.66
CA VAL A 140 -2.51 -6.18 -14.50
C VAL A 140 -3.53 -6.83 -15.44
N PRO A 141 -3.35 -6.89 -16.77
CA PRO A 141 -4.31 -7.56 -17.64
C PRO A 141 -4.39 -9.05 -17.38
N LEU A 142 -3.28 -9.71 -17.03
CA LEU A 142 -3.29 -11.14 -16.73
C LEU A 142 -4.04 -11.44 -15.43
N ALA A 143 -3.86 -10.63 -14.40
CA ALA A 143 -4.60 -10.73 -13.14
C ALA A 143 -6.11 -10.55 -13.37
N PHE A 144 -6.49 -9.60 -14.22
CA PHE A 144 -7.89 -9.40 -14.62
C PHE A 144 -8.46 -10.65 -15.31
N LEU A 145 -7.72 -11.25 -16.25
CA LEU A 145 -8.15 -12.46 -16.95
C LEU A 145 -8.24 -13.67 -16.02
N VAL A 146 -7.26 -13.87 -15.14
CA VAL A 146 -7.25 -14.99 -14.18
C VAL A 146 -8.39 -14.86 -13.18
N ALA A 147 -8.53 -13.69 -12.54
CA ALA A 147 -9.62 -13.45 -11.58
C ALA A 147 -10.99 -13.53 -12.28
N GLY A 148 -11.12 -12.97 -13.48
CA GLY A 148 -12.34 -13.06 -14.27
C GLY A 148 -12.69 -14.49 -14.67
N PHE A 149 -11.74 -15.28 -15.11
CA PHE A 149 -11.94 -16.69 -15.44
C PHE A 149 -12.39 -17.51 -14.23
N VAL A 150 -11.71 -17.36 -13.10
CA VAL A 150 -12.11 -18.03 -11.85
C VAL A 150 -13.48 -17.54 -11.40
N GLY A 151 -13.78 -16.25 -11.51
CA GLY A 151 -15.10 -15.69 -11.22
C GLY A 151 -16.21 -16.32 -12.07
N ILE A 152 -15.98 -16.50 -13.38
CA ILE A 152 -16.91 -17.18 -14.29
C ILE A 152 -17.12 -18.64 -13.89
N LEU A 153 -16.04 -19.34 -13.51
CA LEU A 153 -16.14 -20.73 -13.05
C LEU A 153 -16.98 -20.84 -11.77
N ILE A 154 -16.78 -19.92 -10.84
CA ILE A 154 -17.54 -19.87 -9.58
C ILE A 154 -19.01 -19.54 -9.84
N GLU A 155 -19.25 -18.54 -10.69
CA GLU A 155 -20.62 -18.16 -11.05
C GLU A 155 -21.36 -19.34 -11.69
N ARG A 156 -20.78 -19.93 -12.76
CA ARG A 156 -21.43 -21.02 -13.49
C ARG A 156 -21.49 -22.33 -12.72
N GLY A 157 -20.49 -22.63 -11.88
CA GLY A 157 -20.40 -23.89 -11.14
C GLY A 157 -21.19 -23.91 -9.84
N VAL A 158 -21.34 -22.77 -9.18
CA VAL A 158 -21.91 -22.70 -7.83
C VAL A 158 -23.03 -21.66 -7.73
N ILE A 159 -22.74 -20.39 -8.00
CA ILE A 159 -23.64 -19.27 -7.68
C ILE A 159 -24.94 -19.35 -8.50
N ARG A 160 -24.82 -19.70 -9.77
CA ARG A 160 -25.97 -19.83 -10.69
C ARG A 160 -27.10 -20.69 -10.17
N TYR A 161 -26.78 -21.75 -9.43
CA TYR A 161 -27.80 -22.68 -8.87
C TYR A 161 -28.39 -22.20 -7.55
N LEU A 162 -27.85 -21.13 -6.99
CA LEU A 162 -28.22 -20.59 -5.67
C LEU A 162 -28.92 -19.22 -5.77
N TYR A 163 -29.21 -18.74 -6.98
CA TYR A 163 -29.91 -17.47 -7.16
C TYR A 163 -31.30 -17.53 -6.45
N GLY A 164 -31.64 -16.45 -5.75
CA GLY A 164 -32.84 -16.33 -4.95
C GLY A 164 -32.77 -16.96 -3.56
N ARG A 165 -31.62 -17.52 -3.17
CA ARG A 165 -31.40 -18.15 -1.85
C ARG A 165 -30.22 -17.51 -1.15
N PRO A 166 -30.39 -16.33 -0.54
CA PRO A 166 -29.25 -15.51 -0.05
C PRO A 166 -28.43 -16.22 1.05
N LEU A 167 -29.06 -16.98 1.96
CA LEU A 167 -28.34 -17.70 3.01
C LEU A 167 -27.49 -18.85 2.47
N GLU A 168 -28.05 -19.62 1.52
CA GLU A 168 -27.33 -20.73 0.89
C GLU A 168 -26.14 -20.22 0.08
N THR A 169 -26.32 -19.09 -0.63
CA THR A 169 -25.25 -18.47 -1.41
C THR A 169 -24.12 -17.94 -0.51
N LEU A 170 -24.47 -17.35 0.62
CA LEU A 170 -23.50 -16.86 1.59
C LEU A 170 -22.66 -18.00 2.14
N LEU A 171 -23.28 -19.12 2.54
CA LEU A 171 -22.57 -20.30 3.05
C LEU A 171 -21.72 -20.97 1.97
N ALA A 172 -22.25 -21.11 0.74
CA ALA A 172 -21.50 -21.69 -0.36
C ALA A 172 -20.27 -20.85 -0.76
N THR A 173 -20.40 -19.53 -0.83
CA THR A 173 -19.29 -18.64 -1.14
C THR A 173 -18.27 -18.58 0.00
N TRP A 174 -18.69 -18.72 1.26
CA TRP A 174 -17.77 -18.87 2.39
C TRP A 174 -16.96 -20.17 2.30
N GLY A 175 -17.62 -21.31 2.03
CA GLY A 175 -16.93 -22.57 1.81
C GLY A 175 -15.95 -22.50 0.64
N LEU A 176 -16.33 -21.82 -0.45
CA LEU A 176 -15.48 -21.60 -1.60
C LEU A 176 -14.25 -20.71 -1.27
N SER A 177 -14.44 -19.69 -0.43
CA SER A 177 -13.34 -18.87 0.10
C SER A 177 -12.29 -19.75 0.79
N LEU A 178 -12.70 -20.66 1.67
CA LEU A 178 -11.80 -21.59 2.34
C LEU A 178 -11.05 -22.52 1.35
N ILE A 179 -11.75 -23.02 0.34
CA ILE A 179 -11.15 -23.86 -0.71
C ILE A 179 -10.08 -23.08 -1.48
N LEU A 180 -10.36 -21.85 -1.90
CA LEU A 180 -9.41 -21.01 -2.63
C LEU A 180 -8.18 -20.66 -1.77
N GLN A 181 -8.40 -20.31 -0.51
CA GLN A 181 -7.28 -20.04 0.42
C GLN A 181 -6.40 -21.28 0.58
N GLN A 182 -7.02 -22.45 0.78
CA GLN A 182 -6.25 -23.68 0.93
C GLN A 182 -5.54 -24.08 -0.36
N ALA A 183 -6.17 -23.91 -1.52
CA ALA A 183 -5.54 -24.17 -2.81
C ALA A 183 -4.27 -23.31 -3.02
N VAL A 184 -4.36 -22.02 -2.73
CA VAL A 184 -3.21 -21.10 -2.81
C VAL A 184 -2.12 -21.49 -1.80
N ARG A 185 -2.47 -21.81 -0.55
CA ARG A 185 -1.51 -22.27 0.46
C ARG A 185 -0.82 -23.56 0.06
N THR A 186 -1.54 -24.49 -0.55
CA THR A 186 -0.96 -25.76 -1.01
C THR A 186 0.01 -25.53 -2.17
N GLN A 187 -0.33 -24.61 -3.10
CA GLN A 187 0.49 -24.35 -4.28
C GLN A 187 1.73 -23.50 -3.98
N PHE A 188 1.58 -22.45 -3.15
CA PHE A 188 2.64 -21.46 -2.91
C PHE A 188 3.27 -21.56 -1.52
N GLY A 189 2.72 -22.38 -0.65
CA GLY A 189 3.14 -22.51 0.75
C GLY A 189 2.50 -21.47 1.67
N PRO A 190 2.70 -21.62 3.01
CA PRO A 190 2.08 -20.76 4.02
C PRO A 190 2.81 -19.43 4.23
N THR A 191 3.99 -19.26 3.65
CA THR A 191 4.83 -18.06 3.82
C THR A 191 4.38 -16.94 2.89
N ASN A 192 4.50 -15.69 3.38
CA ASN A 192 4.25 -14.50 2.56
C ASN A 192 5.20 -14.46 1.36
N LYS A 193 4.67 -14.09 0.22
CA LYS A 193 5.43 -13.90 -1.02
C LYS A 193 5.67 -12.43 -1.27
N GLU A 194 6.88 -12.09 -1.64
CA GLU A 194 7.31 -10.73 -1.87
C GLU A 194 7.13 -10.35 -3.34
N VAL A 195 6.52 -9.20 -3.57
CA VAL A 195 6.33 -8.61 -4.89
C VAL A 195 7.17 -7.34 -4.94
N SER A 196 8.13 -7.29 -5.85
CA SER A 196 9.05 -6.16 -6.00
C SER A 196 8.38 -5.02 -6.78
N ASN A 197 8.71 -3.78 -6.40
CA ASN A 197 8.29 -2.62 -7.18
C ASN A 197 9.18 -2.46 -8.42
N PRO A 198 8.63 -2.10 -9.59
CA PRO A 198 9.42 -1.69 -10.75
C PRO A 198 10.27 -0.46 -10.45
N SER A 199 11.36 -0.26 -11.20
CA SER A 199 12.28 0.87 -10.99
C SER A 199 11.60 2.23 -11.10
N TRP A 200 10.64 2.38 -12.03
CA TRP A 200 9.87 3.61 -12.25
C TRP A 200 8.85 3.93 -11.15
N MET A 201 8.49 2.96 -10.28
CA MET A 201 7.65 3.17 -9.09
C MET A 201 8.47 3.29 -7.81
N SER A 202 9.78 3.01 -7.86
CA SER A 202 10.67 3.11 -6.71
C SER A 202 11.16 4.53 -6.51
N GLY A 203 11.36 4.91 -5.24
CA GLY A 203 11.79 6.24 -4.86
C GLY A 203 10.72 7.03 -4.12
N ALA A 204 11.16 8.16 -3.60
CA ALA A 204 10.31 9.12 -2.90
C ALA A 204 10.84 10.53 -3.16
N PHE A 205 9.99 11.51 -3.07
CA PHE A 205 10.36 12.92 -3.01
C PHE A 205 9.77 13.55 -1.75
N GLU A 206 10.45 14.57 -1.26
CA GLU A 206 10.05 15.25 -0.04
C GLU A 206 9.45 16.61 -0.37
N VAL A 207 8.31 16.90 0.22
CA VAL A 207 7.66 18.21 0.19
C VAL A 207 7.65 18.75 1.62
N GLY A 208 8.64 19.56 1.95
CA GLY A 208 8.89 19.98 3.33
C GLY A 208 9.36 18.80 4.18
N GLN A 209 8.56 18.36 5.14
CA GLN A 209 8.83 17.18 5.96
C GLN A 209 7.91 15.99 5.59
N LEU A 210 7.16 16.11 4.49
CA LEU A 210 6.28 15.05 3.99
C LEU A 210 7.03 14.21 2.96
N THR A 211 7.18 12.92 3.22
CA THR A 211 7.78 11.97 2.28
C THR A 211 6.69 11.33 1.43
N ILE A 212 6.68 11.65 0.14
CA ILE A 212 5.75 11.10 -0.85
C ILE A 212 6.47 10.02 -1.65
N THR A 213 6.07 8.76 -1.47
CA THR A 213 6.60 7.64 -2.26
C THR A 213 5.87 7.52 -3.59
N TYR A 214 6.61 7.35 -4.69
CA TYR A 214 6.03 7.17 -6.03
C TYR A 214 5.06 5.99 -6.10
N ASN A 215 5.36 4.89 -5.40
CA ASN A 215 4.49 3.73 -5.36
C ASN A 215 3.06 4.09 -4.88
N ARG A 216 2.93 4.84 -3.79
CA ARG A 216 1.62 5.26 -3.25
C ARG A 216 0.90 6.23 -4.20
N LEU A 217 1.65 7.10 -4.86
CA LEU A 217 1.09 8.03 -5.84
C LEU A 217 0.49 7.26 -7.03
N TRP A 218 1.20 6.26 -7.55
CA TRP A 218 0.71 5.41 -8.62
C TRP A 218 -0.54 4.60 -8.22
N ILE A 219 -0.59 4.10 -6.98
CA ILE A 219 -1.77 3.40 -6.45
C ILE A 219 -2.99 4.33 -6.46
N ILE A 220 -2.84 5.56 -5.97
CA ILE A 220 -3.94 6.55 -5.94
C ILE A 220 -4.37 6.91 -7.37
N CYS A 221 -3.43 7.20 -8.27
CA CYS A 221 -3.74 7.51 -9.67
C CYS A 221 -4.46 6.35 -10.36
N PHE A 222 -4.01 5.11 -10.17
CA PHE A 222 -4.66 3.94 -10.73
C PHE A 222 -6.08 3.76 -10.19
N ALA A 223 -6.26 3.89 -8.88
CA ALA A 223 -7.57 3.78 -8.24
C ALA A 223 -8.56 4.83 -8.77
N LEU A 224 -8.11 6.09 -8.90
CA LEU A 224 -8.93 7.16 -9.46
C LEU A 224 -9.25 6.92 -10.94
N THR A 225 -8.30 6.43 -11.72
CA THR A 225 -8.52 6.11 -13.15
C THR A 225 -9.60 5.04 -13.32
N VAL A 226 -9.51 3.96 -12.54
CA VAL A 226 -10.52 2.89 -12.55
C VAL A 226 -11.87 3.42 -12.09
N PHE A 227 -11.90 4.22 -11.03
CA PHE A 227 -13.14 4.83 -10.53
C PHE A 227 -13.82 5.72 -11.57
N VAL A 228 -13.06 6.61 -12.22
CA VAL A 228 -13.59 7.47 -13.29
C VAL A 228 -14.05 6.67 -14.51
N ALA A 229 -13.29 5.64 -14.89
CA ALA A 229 -13.70 4.75 -15.98
C ALA A 229 -15.03 4.05 -15.70
N LEU A 230 -15.25 3.61 -14.46
CA LEU A 230 -16.51 2.99 -14.06
C LEU A 230 -17.69 3.96 -14.01
N LEU A 231 -17.44 5.23 -13.66
CA LEU A 231 -18.50 6.26 -13.70
C LEU A 231 -18.91 6.63 -15.13
N GLY A 232 -18.04 6.40 -16.09
CA GLY A 232 -18.29 6.68 -17.52
C GLY A 232 -18.97 5.52 -18.27
N MET A 233 -19.10 4.35 -17.65
CA MET A 233 -19.80 3.17 -18.20
C MET A 233 -21.28 3.14 -17.80
#